data_ffcdf864c0bab8acb25f4f13afe1f124
#
_entry.id   ffcdf864c0bab8acb25f4f13afe1f124
#
_cell.length_a   1.000
_cell.length_b   1.000
_cell.length_c   1.000
_cell.angle_alpha   90.00
_cell.angle_beta   90.00
_cell.angle_gamma   90.00
#
_symmetry.space_group_name_H-M   'P 1'
#
loop_
_entity.id
_entity.type
_entity.pdbx_description
1 polymer ?
#
loop_
_entity_poly.entity_id
_entity_poly.type
_entity_poly.pdbx_seq_one_letter_code
_entity_poly.pdbx_strand_id
1 'polypeptide(L)'
;MGKPPAPIDMHPAPAEGAEADLSEQQGLVNDGVRKFAFPKEHPLRYALTNELHARPFEMLTPPVQTSMYATVLGEGAGSGVFDHLKALCERYGVNPPHRDMNHFSADFGPFRLRFERHTEFASYTVLRHGPFDVPFEKPASDFLPREWLESMPGEILLAIHVAILPVEGPDPDPQLLSDLFVPESLVNSILSGNSAQVWTDLRIHGDGHNRILLKPYDLPPAKAGRVVQRLLEIAAYRNFALLGLPAAREVGPELTRIDSGLAKLTAETASLVESGPEGNVAGQSNQTGATHRESELLIQLMQLSAEIERLNSRHSYRFSASRAYFALIRSRLTELREERVEGYQTIQEFLDRRLAPAMRTCESVEDRMASMSRRATRAANLLRTRVDFKLERQNQGLLSSMDRRAKMQLRLQQTVEGLSVAAITYYAVGLVGYAAKALSEFGLPVYP
;
A
#
# COMPACT_ATOMS: atom_id res chain seq x y z
N MET A 1 -17.57 -13.20 -29.42
CA MET A 1 -17.57 -11.72 -29.54
C MET A 1 -18.39 -11.19 -28.38
N GLY A 2 -17.74 -10.90 -27.27
CA GLY A 2 -18.34 -10.37 -26.04
C GLY A 2 -18.28 -8.84 -26.06
N LYS A 3 -19.40 -8.24 -25.71
CA LYS A 3 -19.60 -6.79 -25.60
C LYS A 3 -18.65 -6.23 -24.51
N PRO A 4 -18.01 -5.07 -24.70
CA PRO A 4 -17.18 -4.45 -23.67
C PRO A 4 -18.04 -3.99 -22.48
N PRO A 5 -17.51 -3.96 -21.24
CA PRO A 5 -18.23 -3.48 -20.07
C PRO A 5 -18.48 -1.98 -20.17
N ALA A 6 -19.63 -1.54 -19.65
CA ALA A 6 -20.04 -0.15 -19.59
C ALA A 6 -19.08 0.68 -18.70
N PRO A 7 -18.87 1.97 -19.00
CA PRO A 7 -18.01 2.83 -18.19
C PRO A 7 -18.65 3.05 -16.81
N ILE A 8 -17.78 2.95 -15.78
CA ILE A 8 -18.13 3.23 -14.39
C ILE A 8 -18.40 4.74 -14.26
N ASP A 9 -19.63 5.07 -13.91
CA ASP A 9 -20.06 6.44 -13.62
C ASP A 9 -19.43 6.91 -12.30
N MET A 10 -18.26 7.57 -12.37
CA MET A 10 -17.66 8.25 -11.24
C MET A 10 -18.02 9.74 -11.27
N HIS A 11 -19.26 10.07 -10.94
CA HIS A 11 -19.63 11.43 -10.59
C HIS A 11 -19.94 11.53 -9.10
N PRO A 12 -19.05 12.11 -8.28
CA PRO A 12 -19.51 12.76 -7.07
C PRO A 12 -20.22 14.07 -7.48
N ALA A 13 -21.40 14.30 -6.95
CA ALA A 13 -22.12 15.55 -7.11
C ALA A 13 -21.25 16.73 -6.66
N PRO A 14 -21.24 17.88 -7.38
CA PRO A 14 -20.49 19.04 -6.96
C PRO A 14 -21.07 19.56 -5.64
N ALA A 15 -20.19 19.73 -4.63
CA ALA A 15 -20.54 20.40 -3.38
C ALA A 15 -20.91 21.86 -3.70
N GLU A 16 -22.09 22.28 -3.35
CA GLU A 16 -22.63 23.64 -3.60
C GLU A 16 -21.80 24.79 -2.96
N GLY A 17 -20.75 24.49 -2.20
CA GLY A 17 -19.82 25.47 -1.62
C GLY A 17 -18.60 25.84 -2.47
N ALA A 18 -18.32 25.09 -3.54
CA ALA A 18 -17.14 25.33 -4.39
C ALA A 18 -17.31 26.49 -5.39
N GLU A 19 -18.54 26.86 -5.71
CA GLU A 19 -18.82 27.95 -6.66
C GLU A 19 -18.65 29.35 -6.05
N ALA A 20 -18.83 29.52 -4.75
CA ALA A 20 -18.71 30.81 -4.08
C ALA A 20 -17.25 31.30 -3.91
N ASP A 21 -16.31 30.38 -3.66
CA ASP A 21 -14.89 30.71 -3.48
C ASP A 21 -14.16 30.98 -4.81
N LEU A 22 -14.63 30.37 -5.90
CA LEU A 22 -14.11 30.63 -7.24
C LEU A 22 -14.43 32.04 -7.75
N SER A 23 -15.50 32.67 -7.25
CA SER A 23 -15.92 34.03 -7.66
C SER A 23 -15.11 35.13 -6.97
N GLU A 24 -14.63 34.92 -5.73
CA GLU A 24 -13.80 35.90 -5.02
C GLU A 24 -12.34 35.88 -5.51
N GLN A 25 -11.79 34.73 -5.88
CA GLN A 25 -10.45 34.66 -6.48
C GLN A 25 -10.40 35.18 -7.91
N GLN A 26 -11.54 35.21 -8.64
CA GLN A 26 -11.67 35.84 -9.95
C GLN A 26 -11.66 37.39 -9.88
N GLY A 27 -11.91 37.98 -8.73
CA GLY A 27 -11.94 39.44 -8.53
C GLY A 27 -10.56 40.14 -8.50
N LEU A 28 -9.46 39.38 -8.33
CA LEU A 28 -8.10 39.93 -8.20
C LEU A 28 -7.28 39.96 -9.51
N VAL A 29 -7.84 39.52 -10.63
CA VAL A 29 -7.17 39.53 -11.95
C VAL A 29 -8.08 40.21 -12.98
N ASN A 30 -8.56 41.39 -12.70
CA ASN A 30 -9.40 42.09 -13.67
C ASN A 30 -8.88 43.51 -13.91
N ASP A 31 -7.88 43.62 -14.81
CA ASP A 31 -7.74 44.79 -15.67
C ASP A 31 -6.97 44.37 -16.96
N GLY A 32 -7.69 44.33 -18.07
CA GLY A 32 -7.11 44.38 -19.41
C GLY A 32 -6.84 43.07 -20.14
N VAL A 33 -7.28 41.91 -19.64
CA VAL A 33 -7.09 40.64 -20.35
C VAL A 33 -8.18 40.47 -21.41
N ARG A 34 -7.79 40.39 -22.69
CA ARG A 34 -8.70 40.00 -23.79
C ARG A 34 -9.35 38.69 -23.43
N LYS A 35 -10.68 38.62 -23.42
CA LYS A 35 -11.44 37.36 -23.28
C LYS A 35 -11.13 36.46 -24.47
N PHE A 36 -10.22 35.54 -24.31
CA PHE A 36 -10.04 34.48 -25.30
C PHE A 36 -11.20 33.50 -25.19
N ALA A 37 -11.75 33.07 -26.31
CA ALA A 37 -12.70 31.96 -26.33
C ALA A 37 -11.92 30.66 -26.10
N PHE A 38 -12.08 30.06 -24.92
CA PHE A 38 -11.49 28.75 -24.62
C PHE A 38 -12.48 27.63 -25.01
N PRO A 39 -11.98 26.46 -25.45
CA PRO A 39 -12.76 25.24 -25.49
C PRO A 39 -13.34 24.91 -24.10
N LYS A 40 -14.25 23.96 -24.03
CA LYS A 40 -14.81 23.49 -22.75
C LYS A 40 -13.67 23.07 -21.81
N GLU A 41 -13.57 23.71 -20.66
CA GLU A 41 -12.52 23.44 -19.68
C GLU A 41 -12.82 22.17 -18.88
N HIS A 42 -11.76 21.43 -18.52
CA HIS A 42 -11.90 20.29 -17.63
C HIS A 42 -12.21 20.78 -16.20
N PRO A 43 -13.15 20.15 -15.46
CA PRO A 43 -13.55 20.60 -14.11
C PRO A 43 -12.39 20.72 -13.11
N LEU A 44 -11.37 19.86 -13.25
CA LEU A 44 -10.20 19.85 -12.36
C LEU A 44 -9.05 20.78 -12.79
N ARG A 45 -9.18 21.56 -13.88
CA ARG A 45 -8.10 22.37 -14.42
C ARG A 45 -7.45 23.29 -13.38
N TYR A 46 -8.26 24.08 -12.70
CA TYR A 46 -7.80 25.02 -11.67
C TYR A 46 -7.29 24.30 -10.43
N ALA A 47 -8.02 23.29 -9.96
CA ALA A 47 -7.61 22.51 -8.78
C ALA A 47 -6.23 21.86 -8.97
N LEU A 48 -5.98 21.24 -10.14
CA LEU A 48 -4.69 20.62 -10.44
C LEU A 48 -3.56 21.64 -10.58
N THR A 49 -3.83 22.81 -11.16
CA THR A 49 -2.83 23.88 -11.26
C THR A 49 -2.52 24.47 -9.88
N ASN A 50 -3.54 24.73 -9.08
CA ASN A 50 -3.38 25.26 -7.73
C ASN A 50 -2.66 24.29 -6.80
N GLU A 51 -2.85 22.98 -6.94
CA GLU A 51 -2.12 21.98 -6.14
C GLU A 51 -0.59 22.11 -6.30
N LEU A 52 -0.09 22.46 -7.49
CA LEU A 52 1.34 22.69 -7.70
C LEU A 52 1.89 23.91 -6.94
N HIS A 53 1.03 24.83 -6.59
CA HIS A 53 1.38 26.08 -5.89
C HIS A 53 0.88 26.10 -4.44
N ALA A 54 0.18 25.07 -3.98
CA ALA A 54 -0.47 25.02 -2.67
C ALA A 54 0.50 25.09 -1.49
N ARG A 55 1.79 24.75 -1.69
CA ARG A 55 2.80 24.67 -0.62
C ARG A 55 4.02 25.52 -0.92
N PRO A 56 3.90 26.86 -0.96
CA PRO A 56 5.05 27.73 -1.18
C PRO A 56 6.02 27.64 0.02
N PHE A 57 7.32 27.77 -0.26
CA PHE A 57 8.30 27.93 0.82
C PHE A 57 8.17 29.30 1.46
N GLU A 58 8.51 29.40 2.76
CA GLU A 58 8.55 30.68 3.46
C GLU A 58 9.83 31.44 3.10
N MET A 59 9.72 32.77 3.04
CA MET A 59 10.87 33.66 2.86
C MET A 59 11.55 33.84 4.23
N LEU A 60 12.78 33.37 4.39
CA LEU A 60 13.50 33.40 5.67
C LEU A 60 14.65 34.41 5.61
N THR A 61 14.53 35.49 6.35
CA THR A 61 15.60 36.47 6.51
C THR A 61 16.33 36.20 7.82
N PRO A 62 17.55 35.66 7.81
CA PRO A 62 18.32 35.37 9.00
C PRO A 62 18.57 36.61 9.90
N PRO A 63 18.63 36.47 11.25
CA PRO A 63 18.48 35.23 11.98
C PRO A 63 17.03 34.80 12.20
N VAL A 64 16.78 33.45 12.15
CA VAL A 64 15.44 32.86 12.28
C VAL A 64 15.51 31.57 13.11
N GLN A 65 14.55 31.39 13.97
CA GLN A 65 14.30 30.12 14.64
C GLN A 65 13.08 29.44 14.07
N THR A 66 13.12 28.13 13.92
CA THR A 66 12.01 27.31 13.43
C THR A 66 11.84 26.10 14.34
N SER A 67 10.61 25.79 14.71
CA SER A 67 10.25 24.55 15.40
C SER A 67 9.20 23.82 14.58
N MET A 68 9.39 22.54 14.28
CA MET A 68 8.42 21.74 13.54
C MET A 68 8.02 20.51 14.33
N TYR A 69 6.72 20.22 14.34
CA TYR A 69 6.10 19.01 14.85
C TYR A 69 5.43 18.26 13.71
N ALA A 70 5.69 16.97 13.59
CA ALA A 70 4.96 16.10 12.66
C ALA A 70 4.22 15.03 13.47
N THR A 71 2.88 15.01 13.35
CA THR A 71 2.01 14.11 14.08
C THR A 71 1.37 13.08 13.15
N VAL A 72 1.41 11.81 13.55
CA VAL A 72 0.67 10.74 12.86
C VAL A 72 -0.81 10.94 13.15
N LEU A 73 -1.61 11.03 12.10
CA LEU A 73 -3.04 11.15 12.21
C LEU A 73 -3.65 9.73 12.17
N GLY A 74 -4.22 9.26 13.29
CA GLY A 74 -5.02 8.03 13.33
C GLY A 74 -6.34 8.19 12.57
N GLU A 75 -7.06 7.08 12.41
CA GLU A 75 -8.40 7.10 11.80
C GLU A 75 -9.33 8.04 12.58
N GLY A 76 -9.87 9.07 11.89
CA GLY A 76 -10.76 10.07 12.49
C GLY A 76 -10.07 11.31 13.11
N ALA A 77 -8.75 11.31 13.31
CA ALA A 77 -8.05 12.47 13.91
C ALA A 77 -8.03 13.71 12.99
N GLY A 78 -8.33 13.54 11.72
CA GLY A 78 -8.37 14.65 10.76
C GLY A 78 -9.43 15.73 11.06
N SER A 79 -10.52 15.40 11.77
CA SER A 79 -11.54 16.37 12.18
C SER A 79 -11.07 17.29 13.32
N GLY A 80 -10.24 16.79 14.23
CA GLY A 80 -9.71 17.59 15.36
C GLY A 80 -8.65 18.63 14.96
N VAL A 81 -7.97 18.43 13.84
CA VAL A 81 -6.91 19.32 13.33
C VAL A 81 -7.46 20.71 13.02
N PHE A 82 -8.60 20.79 12.34
CA PHE A 82 -9.22 22.09 12.03
C PHE A 82 -9.62 22.86 13.29
N ASP A 83 -10.28 22.20 14.23
CA ASP A 83 -10.74 22.83 15.46
C ASP A 83 -9.55 23.27 16.33
N HIS A 84 -8.45 22.53 16.31
CA HIS A 84 -7.20 22.87 16.97
C HIS A 84 -6.55 24.13 16.37
N LEU A 85 -6.46 24.24 15.04
CA LEU A 85 -5.96 25.45 14.36
C LEU A 85 -6.89 26.64 14.58
N LYS A 86 -8.19 26.42 14.50
CA LYS A 86 -9.20 27.46 14.73
C LYS A 86 -9.09 28.08 16.12
N ALA A 87 -8.90 27.25 17.15
CA ALA A 87 -8.72 27.75 18.52
C ALA A 87 -7.49 28.68 18.66
N LEU A 88 -6.38 28.36 17.96
CA LEU A 88 -5.22 29.25 17.93
C LEU A 88 -5.53 30.56 17.19
N CYS A 89 -6.19 30.47 16.04
CA CYS A 89 -6.57 31.64 15.25
C CYS A 89 -7.50 32.60 16.06
N GLU A 90 -8.48 32.06 16.75
CA GLU A 90 -9.40 32.84 17.60
C GLU A 90 -8.65 33.52 18.74
N ARG A 91 -7.68 32.87 19.39
CA ARG A 91 -6.87 33.45 20.47
C ARG A 91 -6.05 34.66 20.03
N TYR A 92 -5.57 34.67 18.78
CA TYR A 92 -4.73 35.74 18.24
C TYR A 92 -5.47 36.70 17.27
N GLY A 93 -6.77 36.50 17.04
CA GLY A 93 -7.55 37.33 16.12
C GLY A 93 -7.18 37.15 14.65
N VAL A 94 -6.69 35.94 14.29
CA VAL A 94 -6.31 35.54 12.92
C VAL A 94 -7.49 34.85 12.28
N ASN A 95 -7.69 35.02 10.98
CA ASN A 95 -8.72 34.29 10.25
C ASN A 95 -8.37 32.78 10.18
N PRO A 96 -9.29 31.89 10.58
CA PRO A 96 -9.05 30.46 10.54
C PRO A 96 -8.99 29.95 9.10
N PRO A 97 -8.30 28.80 8.84
CA PRO A 97 -8.30 28.17 7.53
C PRO A 97 -9.69 27.64 7.16
N HIS A 98 -9.91 27.35 5.89
CA HIS A 98 -11.09 26.58 5.47
C HIS A 98 -10.95 25.11 5.92
N ARG A 99 -12.08 24.46 6.22
CA ARG A 99 -12.09 23.06 6.78
C ARG A 99 -11.39 22.03 5.91
N ASP A 100 -11.43 22.20 4.60
CA ASP A 100 -10.89 21.27 3.62
C ASP A 100 -9.47 21.63 3.13
N MET A 101 -8.84 22.66 3.75
CA MET A 101 -7.49 23.07 3.35
C MET A 101 -6.43 22.10 3.83
N ASN A 102 -5.52 21.74 2.92
CA ASN A 102 -4.34 20.94 3.22
C ASN A 102 -3.09 21.75 3.59
N HIS A 103 -3.18 23.07 3.46
CA HIS A 103 -2.11 24.02 3.77
C HIS A 103 -2.70 25.29 4.38
N PHE A 104 -2.05 25.79 5.42
CA PHE A 104 -2.38 27.08 6.06
C PHE A 104 -1.10 27.75 6.49
N SER A 105 -0.97 29.06 6.26
CA SER A 105 0.14 29.86 6.77
C SER A 105 -0.39 31.21 7.19
N ALA A 106 -0.10 31.62 8.43
CA ALA A 106 -0.52 32.90 8.97
C ALA A 106 0.50 33.47 9.95
N ASP A 107 0.50 34.78 10.05
CA ASP A 107 1.27 35.54 11.03
C ASP A 107 0.40 35.79 12.27
N PHE A 108 0.91 35.39 13.43
CA PHE A 108 0.24 35.55 14.73
C PHE A 108 0.85 36.68 15.56
N GLY A 109 1.78 37.47 15.00
CA GLY A 109 2.51 38.55 15.65
C GLY A 109 3.82 38.04 16.29
N PRO A 110 3.79 37.33 17.44
CA PRO A 110 5.01 36.78 18.05
C PRO A 110 5.70 35.71 17.24
N PHE A 111 4.97 34.99 16.38
CA PHE A 111 5.44 33.92 15.53
C PHE A 111 4.58 33.80 14.27
N ARG A 112 5.09 33.12 13.27
CA ARG A 112 4.34 32.67 12.11
C ARG A 112 4.12 31.16 12.21
N LEU A 113 2.91 30.68 11.92
CA LEU A 113 2.61 29.25 11.86
C LEU A 113 2.32 28.85 10.44
N ARG A 114 2.95 27.78 10.00
CA ARG A 114 2.64 27.04 8.77
C ARG A 114 2.16 25.65 9.14
N PHE A 115 1.03 25.26 8.59
CA PHE A 115 0.44 23.95 8.74
C PHE A 115 0.35 23.27 7.38
N GLU A 116 0.66 21.97 7.34
CA GLU A 116 0.50 21.16 6.15
C GLU A 116 -0.10 19.80 6.54
N ARG A 117 -1.11 19.40 5.79
CA ARG A 117 -1.73 18.08 5.92
C ARG A 117 -1.24 17.18 4.81
N HIS A 118 -0.69 16.04 5.19
CA HIS A 118 -0.26 14.97 4.29
C HIS A 118 -1.24 13.80 4.39
N THR A 119 -1.01 12.72 3.62
CA THR A 119 -1.91 11.56 3.59
C THR A 119 -2.03 10.87 4.95
N GLU A 120 -0.95 10.76 5.72
CA GLU A 120 -0.93 10.03 7.00
C GLU A 120 -0.44 10.86 8.18
N PHE A 121 -0.05 12.12 7.96
CA PHE A 121 0.44 12.98 9.01
C PHE A 121 0.09 14.45 8.77
N ALA A 122 0.16 15.22 9.83
CA ALA A 122 0.13 16.68 9.77
C ALA A 122 1.46 17.26 10.27
N SER A 123 1.90 18.38 9.70
CA SER A 123 3.06 19.12 10.18
C SER A 123 2.68 20.53 10.58
N TYR A 124 3.22 20.99 11.72
CA TYR A 124 3.06 22.32 12.28
C TYR A 124 4.45 22.95 12.38
N THR A 125 4.72 23.95 11.56
CA THR A 125 6.01 24.65 11.54
C THR A 125 5.83 26.04 12.08
N VAL A 126 6.48 26.33 13.17
CA VAL A 126 6.48 27.64 13.85
C VAL A 126 7.76 28.36 13.50
N LEU A 127 7.66 29.60 13.07
CA LEU A 127 8.81 30.40 12.67
C LEU A 127 8.84 31.69 13.48
N ARG A 128 10.02 32.07 13.94
CA ARG A 128 10.27 33.33 14.63
C ARG A 128 11.45 34.04 14.00
N HIS A 129 11.19 35.21 13.46
CA HIS A 129 12.24 36.09 12.95
C HIS A 129 12.82 36.94 14.10
N GLY A 130 14.08 37.26 14.00
CA GLY A 130 14.78 38.14 14.89
C GLY A 130 15.94 37.49 15.65
N PRO A 131 16.72 38.29 16.36
CA PRO A 131 17.94 37.82 17.04
C PRO A 131 17.62 36.88 18.20
N PHE A 132 18.59 36.00 18.46
CA PHE A 132 18.65 35.10 19.61
C PHE A 132 20.12 35.01 20.08
N ASP A 133 20.32 34.86 21.39
CA ASP A 133 21.66 34.83 21.97
C ASP A 133 22.26 33.42 21.86
N VAL A 134 21.54 32.40 22.32
CA VAL A 134 21.96 30.99 22.28
C VAL A 134 20.97 30.20 21.43
N PRO A 135 21.46 29.46 20.39
CA PRO A 135 20.60 28.57 19.62
C PRO A 135 19.89 27.54 20.53
N PHE A 136 18.59 27.36 20.31
CA PHE A 136 17.75 26.37 21.00
C PHE A 136 17.43 26.65 22.49
N GLU A 137 17.94 27.72 23.12
CA GLU A 137 17.58 28.07 24.49
C GLU A 137 16.12 28.55 24.60
N LYS A 138 15.68 29.38 23.65
CA LYS A 138 14.29 29.84 23.51
C LYS A 138 13.82 29.59 22.07
N PRO A 139 13.46 28.35 21.74
CA PRO A 139 13.06 27.99 20.39
C PRO A 139 11.73 28.64 19.98
N ALA A 140 11.40 28.62 18.68
CA ALA A 140 10.18 29.21 18.18
C ALA A 140 8.90 28.61 18.81
N SER A 141 8.95 27.37 19.27
CA SER A 141 7.84 26.73 19.98
C SER A 141 7.47 27.37 21.32
N ASP A 142 8.40 28.02 21.99
CA ASP A 142 8.15 28.66 23.30
C ASP A 142 7.19 29.84 23.19
N PHE A 143 6.95 30.34 22.00
CA PHE A 143 5.97 31.39 21.71
C PHE A 143 4.55 30.86 21.48
N LEU A 144 4.39 29.52 21.37
CA LEU A 144 3.07 28.89 21.33
C LEU A 144 2.47 28.80 22.75
N PRO A 145 1.14 28.90 22.88
CA PRO A 145 0.49 28.58 24.13
C PRO A 145 0.74 27.10 24.48
N ARG A 146 1.22 26.87 25.69
CA ARG A 146 1.58 25.51 26.16
C ARG A 146 0.42 24.53 26.06
N GLU A 147 -0.76 24.95 26.46
CA GLU A 147 -1.98 24.14 26.43
C GLU A 147 -2.37 23.75 24.99
N TRP A 148 -2.12 24.65 24.04
CA TRP A 148 -2.35 24.38 22.62
C TRP A 148 -1.36 23.33 22.09
N LEU A 149 -0.08 23.44 22.46
CA LEU A 149 0.94 22.47 22.07
C LEU A 149 0.65 21.07 22.66
N GLU A 150 0.26 21.01 23.95
CA GLU A 150 -0.10 19.77 24.64
C GLU A 150 -1.35 19.11 24.08
N SER A 151 -2.27 19.88 23.49
CA SER A 151 -3.52 19.38 22.88
C SER A 151 -3.40 19.08 21.39
N MET A 152 -2.19 19.05 20.82
CA MET A 152 -1.97 18.81 19.40
C MET A 152 -2.54 17.47 18.96
N PRO A 153 -3.39 17.42 17.91
CA PRO A 153 -4.01 16.18 17.43
C PRO A 153 -3.01 15.19 16.87
N GLY A 154 -3.21 13.90 17.18
CA GLY A 154 -2.36 12.81 16.74
C GLY A 154 -1.20 12.52 17.68
N GLU A 155 -0.30 11.64 17.24
CA GLU A 155 0.89 11.25 18.01
C GLU A 155 2.14 11.85 17.37
N ILE A 156 2.97 12.57 18.15
CA ILE A 156 4.19 13.20 17.66
C ILE A 156 5.21 12.12 17.27
N LEU A 157 5.57 12.09 16.00
CA LEU A 157 6.64 11.24 15.47
C LEU A 157 7.95 12.01 15.27
N LEU A 158 7.88 13.32 15.03
CA LEU A 158 9.03 14.21 14.92
C LEU A 158 8.74 15.53 15.65
N ALA A 159 9.69 15.95 16.46
CA ALA A 159 9.82 17.32 16.93
C ALA A 159 11.27 17.77 16.65
N ILE A 160 11.43 18.96 16.03
CA ILE A 160 12.74 19.46 15.59
C ILE A 160 12.83 20.96 15.69
N HIS A 161 13.99 21.45 16.13
CA HIS A 161 14.37 22.85 16.10
C HIS A 161 15.41 23.12 15.02
N VAL A 162 15.26 24.21 14.29
CA VAL A 162 16.25 24.75 13.36
C VAL A 162 16.57 26.17 13.78
N ALA A 163 17.84 26.45 14.02
CA ALA A 163 18.35 27.79 14.27
C ALA A 163 19.18 28.24 13.07
N ILE A 164 18.81 29.36 12.47
CA ILE A 164 19.55 29.98 11.38
C ILE A 164 20.28 31.19 11.96
N LEU A 165 21.60 31.09 11.97
CA LEU A 165 22.48 32.15 12.48
C LEU A 165 22.42 33.41 11.58
N PRO A 166 22.80 34.58 12.08
CA PRO A 166 22.94 35.76 11.26
C PRO A 166 24.00 35.53 10.17
N VAL A 167 23.82 36.16 9.02
CA VAL A 167 24.79 36.11 7.89
C VAL A 167 26.13 36.68 8.36
N GLU A 168 26.08 37.84 9.02
CA GLU A 168 27.26 38.47 9.63
C GLU A 168 27.61 37.80 10.97
N GLY A 169 28.89 37.79 11.32
CA GLY A 169 29.39 37.22 12.55
C GLY A 169 30.20 35.93 12.33
N PRO A 170 30.86 35.44 13.37
CA PRO A 170 31.76 34.28 13.27
C PRO A 170 30.99 32.98 13.04
N ASP A 171 31.71 31.99 12.53
CA ASP A 171 31.22 30.62 12.51
C ASP A 171 31.10 30.07 13.95
N PRO A 172 30.22 29.08 14.17
CA PRO A 172 30.11 28.44 15.46
C PRO A 172 31.46 27.82 15.88
N ASP A 173 31.90 28.18 17.07
CA ASP A 173 33.14 27.58 17.61
C ASP A 173 32.93 26.11 18.06
N PRO A 174 34.03 25.32 18.19
CA PRO A 174 33.91 23.92 18.59
C PRO A 174 33.27 23.70 19.97
N GLN A 175 33.40 24.66 20.90
CA GLN A 175 32.81 24.56 22.23
C GLN A 175 31.29 24.68 22.12
N LEU A 176 30.78 25.68 21.42
CA LEU A 176 29.34 25.86 21.16
C LEU A 176 28.75 24.60 20.48
N LEU A 177 29.46 24.04 19.49
CA LEU A 177 29.00 22.84 18.81
C LEU A 177 28.93 21.64 19.75
N SER A 178 29.90 21.47 20.66
CA SER A 178 29.90 20.40 21.67
C SER A 178 28.84 20.56 22.73
N ASP A 179 28.42 21.79 23.03
CA ASP A 179 27.35 22.08 23.98
C ASP A 179 25.94 21.86 23.33
N LEU A 180 25.82 22.07 22.02
CA LEU A 180 24.57 21.93 21.28
C LEU A 180 24.29 20.52 20.77
N PHE A 181 25.33 19.73 20.47
CA PHE A 181 25.25 18.46 19.77
C PHE A 181 26.12 17.39 20.45
N VAL A 182 25.81 16.14 20.17
CA VAL A 182 26.61 14.98 20.58
C VAL A 182 27.78 14.82 19.59
N PRO A 183 29.06 15.05 20.01
CA PRO A 183 30.19 15.12 19.10
C PRO A 183 30.39 13.87 18.22
N GLU A 184 30.20 12.67 18.79
CA GLU A 184 30.40 11.39 18.09
C GLU A 184 29.43 11.13 16.95
N SER A 185 28.32 11.83 16.94
CA SER A 185 27.29 11.73 15.90
C SER A 185 27.13 12.99 15.07
N LEU A 186 27.99 14.00 15.30
CA LEU A 186 27.91 15.28 14.59
C LEU A 186 28.14 15.08 13.09
N VAL A 187 27.20 15.58 12.34
CA VAL A 187 27.20 15.68 10.88
C VAL A 187 27.39 17.14 10.51
N ASN A 188 28.24 17.41 9.55
CA ASN A 188 28.55 18.76 9.09
C ASN A 188 28.70 18.76 7.57
N SER A 189 27.95 19.60 6.89
CA SER A 189 27.96 19.71 5.43
C SER A 189 27.91 21.17 4.98
N ILE A 190 28.60 21.46 3.89
CA ILE A 190 28.43 22.69 3.14
C ILE A 190 27.27 22.46 2.15
N LEU A 191 26.42 23.44 1.97
CA LEU A 191 25.21 23.34 1.15
C LEU A 191 25.26 24.29 -0.04
N SER A 192 24.72 23.81 -1.17
CA SER A 192 24.40 24.63 -2.35
C SER A 192 25.54 25.49 -2.88
N GLY A 193 26.75 24.92 -2.97
CA GLY A 193 27.93 25.61 -3.50
C GLY A 193 28.41 26.72 -2.54
N ASN A 194 28.71 26.35 -1.31
CA ASN A 194 29.22 27.21 -0.23
C ASN A 194 28.29 28.38 0.17
N SER A 195 26.97 28.24 -0.05
CA SER A 195 26.02 29.27 0.35
C SER A 195 25.62 29.22 1.82
N ALA A 196 25.79 28.05 2.46
CA ALA A 196 25.51 27.82 3.87
C ALA A 196 26.25 26.58 4.38
N GLN A 197 26.39 26.49 5.69
CA GLN A 197 26.91 25.30 6.39
C GLN A 197 25.87 24.83 7.39
N VAL A 198 25.71 23.50 7.53
CA VAL A 198 24.73 22.86 8.40
C VAL A 198 25.38 21.90 9.36
N TRP A 199 24.94 21.90 10.61
CA TRP A 199 25.31 20.96 11.65
C TRP A 199 24.07 20.31 12.24
N THR A 200 24.13 19.01 12.47
CA THR A 200 23.11 18.22 13.15
C THR A 200 23.73 16.92 13.64
N ASP A 201 23.21 16.36 14.72
CA ASP A 201 23.59 15.01 15.17
C ASP A 201 22.48 13.97 14.92
N LEU A 202 21.35 14.42 14.39
CA LEU A 202 20.17 13.60 14.07
C LEU A 202 19.60 12.85 15.30
N ARG A 203 19.89 13.33 16.53
CA ARG A 203 19.44 12.78 17.81
C ARG A 203 18.29 13.58 18.40
N ILE A 204 17.52 12.93 19.26
CA ILE A 204 16.57 13.60 20.14
C ILE A 204 17.32 14.03 21.40
N HIS A 205 17.25 15.32 21.72
CA HIS A 205 17.86 15.91 22.91
C HIS A 205 16.94 15.86 24.14
N GLY A 206 17.42 16.36 25.28
CA GLY A 206 16.69 16.33 26.54
C GLY A 206 15.39 17.11 26.57
N ASP A 207 15.20 18.05 25.64
CA ASP A 207 13.97 18.79 25.38
C ASP A 207 12.97 18.05 24.47
N GLY A 208 13.29 16.84 24.04
CA GLY A 208 12.46 16.01 23.14
C GLY A 208 12.61 16.35 21.66
N HIS A 209 13.52 17.24 21.27
CA HIS A 209 13.65 17.72 19.90
C HIS A 209 14.96 17.27 19.24
N ASN A 210 14.90 17.03 17.93
CA ASN A 210 16.10 17.04 17.09
C ASN A 210 16.56 18.49 16.88
N ARG A 211 17.84 18.67 16.50
CA ARG A 211 18.42 20.01 16.32
C ARG A 211 19.15 20.12 14.99
N ILE A 212 18.97 21.26 14.32
CA ILE A 212 19.74 21.65 13.13
C ILE A 212 20.22 23.10 13.34
N LEU A 213 21.50 23.33 13.20
CA LEU A 213 22.11 24.65 13.15
C LEU A 213 22.49 24.98 11.70
N LEU A 214 22.13 26.15 11.20
CA LEU A 214 22.46 26.61 9.85
C LEU A 214 23.17 27.96 9.93
N LYS A 215 24.38 28.04 9.35
CA LYS A 215 25.10 29.28 9.13
C LYS A 215 25.01 29.65 7.64
N PRO A 216 24.29 30.73 7.32
CA PRO A 216 24.24 31.24 5.94
C PRO A 216 25.49 32.09 5.66
N TYR A 217 26.05 32.00 4.46
CA TYR A 217 27.13 32.85 3.94
C TYR A 217 26.60 33.74 2.81
N ASP A 218 26.02 33.11 1.75
CA ASP A 218 25.36 33.76 0.63
C ASP A 218 24.03 33.05 0.36
N LEU A 219 23.05 33.31 1.21
CA LEU A 219 21.77 32.63 1.19
C LEU A 219 20.61 33.64 1.17
N PRO A 220 20.17 34.08 -0.02
CA PRO A 220 18.99 34.95 -0.14
C PRO A 220 17.75 34.36 0.55
N PRO A 221 16.81 35.18 1.08
CA PRO A 221 15.68 34.72 1.87
C PRO A 221 14.87 33.59 1.24
N ALA A 222 14.63 33.65 -0.08
CA ALA A 222 13.93 32.58 -0.81
C ALA A 222 14.72 31.27 -0.86
N LYS A 223 16.05 31.34 -0.97
CA LYS A 223 16.93 30.16 -0.97
C LYS A 223 17.05 29.58 0.44
N ALA A 224 17.11 30.43 1.48
CA ALA A 224 17.09 30.03 2.89
C ALA A 224 15.83 29.23 3.21
N GLY A 225 14.67 29.75 2.83
CA GLY A 225 13.39 29.05 3.02
C GLY A 225 13.36 27.67 2.36
N ARG A 226 13.84 27.55 1.12
CA ARG A 226 13.91 26.27 0.42
C ARG A 226 14.87 25.28 1.10
N VAL A 227 16.02 25.74 1.57
CA VAL A 227 17.00 24.90 2.26
C VAL A 227 16.38 24.37 3.57
N VAL A 228 15.80 25.24 4.38
CA VAL A 228 15.16 24.84 5.64
C VAL A 228 14.00 23.89 5.39
N GLN A 229 13.14 24.16 4.42
CA GLN A 229 12.05 23.24 4.07
C GLN A 229 12.57 21.85 3.71
N ARG A 230 13.63 21.75 2.89
CA ARG A 230 14.23 20.45 2.53
C ARG A 230 14.82 19.73 3.74
N LEU A 231 15.48 20.43 4.64
CA LEU A 231 16.03 19.85 5.87
C LEU A 231 14.90 19.31 6.78
N LEU A 232 13.81 20.06 6.93
CA LEU A 232 12.63 19.65 7.69
C LEU A 232 11.91 18.45 7.03
N GLU A 233 11.77 18.47 5.70
CA GLU A 233 11.20 17.35 4.94
C GLU A 233 12.06 16.08 5.07
N ILE A 234 13.39 16.17 4.98
CA ILE A 234 14.29 15.03 5.20
C ILE A 234 14.11 14.48 6.61
N ALA A 235 14.03 15.34 7.62
CA ALA A 235 13.84 14.94 9.01
C ALA A 235 12.48 14.22 9.21
N ALA A 236 11.41 14.75 8.64
CA ALA A 236 10.08 14.13 8.72
C ALA A 236 10.04 12.80 7.97
N TYR A 237 10.37 12.82 6.69
CA TYR A 237 10.27 11.63 5.83
C TYR A 237 11.16 10.49 6.32
N ARG A 238 12.31 10.78 6.95
CA ARG A 238 13.18 9.77 7.58
C ARG A 238 12.43 8.96 8.64
N ASN A 239 11.69 9.63 9.52
CA ASN A 239 10.96 8.97 10.58
C ASN A 239 9.78 8.17 10.01
N PHE A 240 9.04 8.73 9.04
CA PHE A 240 7.95 8.04 8.37
C PHE A 240 8.42 6.85 7.52
N ALA A 241 9.57 6.94 6.87
CA ALA A 241 10.18 5.81 6.17
C ALA A 241 10.54 4.68 7.14
N LEU A 242 11.10 5.02 8.31
CA LEU A 242 11.50 4.04 9.33
C LEU A 242 10.33 3.31 9.99
N LEU A 243 9.08 3.80 9.90
CA LEU A 243 7.89 3.07 10.39
C LEU A 243 7.70 1.70 9.70
N GLY A 244 8.27 1.50 8.51
CA GLY A 244 8.27 0.19 7.86
C GLY A 244 9.17 -0.85 8.54
N LEU A 245 10.23 -0.43 9.25
CA LEU A 245 11.18 -1.36 9.84
C LEU A 245 10.61 -2.22 10.98
N PRO A 246 9.86 -1.66 11.97
CA PRO A 246 9.14 -2.48 12.95
C PRO A 246 8.19 -3.48 12.28
N ALA A 247 7.41 -3.05 11.28
CA ALA A 247 6.51 -3.93 10.53
C ALA A 247 7.27 -5.07 9.83
N ALA A 248 8.43 -4.78 9.21
CA ALA A 248 9.26 -5.79 8.58
C ALA A 248 9.82 -6.81 9.58
N ARG A 249 10.18 -6.35 10.79
CA ARG A 249 10.65 -7.23 11.88
C ARG A 249 9.53 -8.10 12.45
N GLU A 250 8.31 -7.58 12.54
CA GLU A 250 7.12 -8.33 12.98
C GLU A 250 6.79 -9.44 11.98
N VAL A 251 6.77 -9.14 10.70
CA VAL A 251 6.41 -10.06 9.62
C VAL A 251 7.47 -11.12 9.35
N GLY A 252 8.75 -10.82 9.53
CA GLY A 252 9.87 -11.67 9.18
C GLY A 252 9.79 -13.12 9.68
N PRO A 253 9.54 -13.37 10.97
CA PRO A 253 9.37 -14.71 11.54
C PRO A 253 8.19 -15.48 10.94
N GLU A 254 7.05 -14.81 10.73
CA GLU A 254 5.85 -15.43 10.11
C GLU A 254 6.14 -15.86 8.67
N LEU A 255 6.82 -15.02 7.89
CA LEU A 255 7.24 -15.38 6.54
C LEU A 255 8.17 -16.59 6.52
N THR A 256 9.07 -16.71 7.49
CA THR A 256 9.98 -17.88 7.55
C THR A 256 9.21 -19.16 7.82
N ARG A 257 8.20 -19.13 8.70
CA ARG A 257 7.32 -20.25 8.98
C ARG A 257 6.49 -20.64 7.74
N ILE A 258 5.89 -19.66 7.09
CA ILE A 258 5.07 -19.85 5.88
C ILE A 258 5.93 -20.42 4.73
N ASP A 259 7.14 -19.89 4.52
CA ASP A 259 8.05 -20.35 3.48
C ASP A 259 8.43 -21.83 3.66
N SER A 260 8.72 -22.23 4.88
CA SER A 260 9.00 -23.63 5.23
C SER A 260 7.79 -24.53 4.96
N GLY A 261 6.59 -24.10 5.34
CA GLY A 261 5.34 -24.81 5.05
C GLY A 261 5.08 -24.93 3.55
N LEU A 262 5.22 -23.82 2.83
CA LEU A 262 5.03 -23.79 1.37
C LEU A 262 6.04 -24.66 0.63
N ALA A 263 7.31 -24.65 1.06
CA ALA A 263 8.34 -25.51 0.48
C ALA A 263 7.99 -26.99 0.65
N LYS A 264 7.54 -27.40 1.84
CA LYS A 264 7.11 -28.77 2.11
C LYS A 264 5.91 -29.17 1.23
N LEU A 265 4.86 -28.36 1.20
CA LEU A 265 3.66 -28.64 0.41
C LEU A 265 3.95 -28.66 -1.10
N THR A 266 4.84 -27.78 -1.56
CA THR A 266 5.26 -27.75 -2.97
C THR A 266 6.04 -29.01 -3.34
N ALA A 267 6.94 -29.51 -2.48
CA ALA A 267 7.67 -30.72 -2.68
C ALA A 267 6.74 -31.96 -2.70
N GLU A 268 5.78 -32.04 -1.78
CA GLU A 268 4.77 -33.12 -1.77
C GLU A 268 3.89 -33.06 -3.04
N THR A 269 3.50 -31.86 -3.47
CA THR A 269 2.73 -31.71 -4.73
C THR A 269 3.55 -32.15 -5.94
N ALA A 270 4.83 -31.81 -6.00
CA ALA A 270 5.73 -32.22 -7.08
C ALA A 270 5.88 -33.78 -7.13
N SER A 271 6.09 -34.44 -5.99
CA SER A 271 6.20 -35.89 -5.91
C SER A 271 4.92 -36.61 -6.36
N LEU A 272 3.75 -36.04 -6.07
CA LEU A 272 2.48 -36.55 -6.56
C LEU A 272 2.34 -36.40 -8.08
N VAL A 273 2.86 -35.31 -8.66
CA VAL A 273 2.85 -35.08 -10.10
C VAL A 273 3.80 -36.07 -10.81
N GLU A 274 4.99 -36.32 -10.30
CA GLU A 274 5.99 -37.23 -10.84
C GLU A 274 5.54 -38.69 -10.77
N SER A 275 4.75 -39.08 -9.75
CA SER A 275 4.23 -40.42 -9.58
C SER A 275 3.23 -40.87 -10.68
N GLY A 276 2.87 -39.99 -11.61
CA GLY A 276 2.04 -40.26 -12.79
C GLY A 276 0.63 -40.77 -12.48
N PRO A 277 -0.29 -40.80 -13.46
CA PRO A 277 -1.60 -41.43 -13.31
C PRO A 277 -1.54 -42.97 -13.39
N GLU A 278 -0.38 -43.57 -13.71
CA GLU A 278 -0.22 -44.99 -13.99
C GLU A 278 0.44 -45.83 -12.87
N GLY A 279 0.89 -45.18 -11.79
CA GLY A 279 1.57 -45.86 -10.69
C GLY A 279 0.64 -46.52 -9.69
N ASN A 280 -0.33 -47.34 -10.10
CA ASN A 280 -0.83 -48.48 -9.31
C ASN A 280 -2.01 -49.15 -10.01
N VAL A 281 -1.73 -50.25 -10.70
CA VAL A 281 -2.73 -51.21 -11.21
C VAL A 281 -3.16 -52.20 -10.08
N ALA A 282 -2.97 -51.85 -8.83
CA ALA A 282 -3.35 -52.69 -7.68
C ALA A 282 -4.37 -51.97 -6.76
N GLY A 283 -5.64 -52.29 -6.95
CA GLY A 283 -6.69 -52.15 -5.94
C GLY A 283 -7.40 -50.79 -5.82
N GLN A 284 -8.73 -50.83 -5.96
CA GLN A 284 -9.66 -49.72 -5.81
C GLN A 284 -9.57 -48.98 -4.45
N SER A 285 -9.00 -49.59 -3.41
CA SER A 285 -8.82 -49.02 -2.08
C SER A 285 -7.73 -47.91 -2.01
N ASN A 286 -6.72 -47.93 -2.90
CA ASN A 286 -5.64 -46.95 -2.92
C ASN A 286 -6.00 -45.63 -3.66
N GLN A 287 -7.00 -45.68 -4.55
CA GLN A 287 -7.42 -44.46 -5.29
C GLN A 287 -8.15 -43.46 -4.42
N THR A 288 -8.96 -43.90 -3.46
CA THR A 288 -9.67 -43.02 -2.51
C THR A 288 -8.70 -42.31 -1.58
N GLY A 289 -7.65 -42.98 -1.11
CA GLY A 289 -6.60 -42.42 -0.27
C GLY A 289 -5.77 -41.35 -0.98
N ALA A 290 -5.42 -41.56 -2.24
CA ALA A 290 -4.66 -40.58 -3.03
C ALA A 290 -5.46 -39.30 -3.34
N THR A 291 -6.74 -39.44 -3.65
CA THR A 291 -7.62 -38.25 -3.87
C THR A 291 -7.86 -37.45 -2.59
N HIS A 292 -8.00 -38.14 -1.45
CA HIS A 292 -8.11 -37.50 -0.14
C HIS A 292 -6.84 -36.68 0.18
N ARG A 293 -5.66 -37.23 -0.08
CA ARG A 293 -4.37 -36.56 0.16
C ARG A 293 -4.20 -35.32 -0.71
N GLU A 294 -4.58 -35.35 -1.98
CA GLU A 294 -4.55 -34.20 -2.88
C GLU A 294 -5.49 -33.10 -2.43
N SER A 295 -6.69 -33.45 -2.00
CA SER A 295 -7.67 -32.49 -1.45
C SER A 295 -7.15 -31.86 -0.15
N GLU A 296 -6.53 -32.63 0.72
CA GLU A 296 -5.94 -32.15 1.97
C GLU A 296 -4.79 -31.15 1.69
N LEU A 297 -3.89 -31.47 0.75
CA LEU A 297 -2.82 -30.56 0.34
C LEU A 297 -3.36 -29.27 -0.28
N LEU A 298 -4.44 -29.35 -1.08
CA LEU A 298 -5.08 -28.17 -1.65
C LEU A 298 -5.64 -27.25 -0.54
N ILE A 299 -6.30 -27.82 0.46
CA ILE A 299 -6.81 -27.07 1.61
C ILE A 299 -5.67 -26.38 2.36
N GLN A 300 -4.57 -27.09 2.62
CA GLN A 300 -3.40 -26.52 3.30
C GLN A 300 -2.75 -25.39 2.49
N LEU A 301 -2.62 -25.55 1.16
CA LEU A 301 -2.12 -24.50 0.28
C LEU A 301 -3.04 -23.29 0.26
N MET A 302 -4.36 -23.50 0.25
CA MET A 302 -5.34 -22.39 0.33
C MET A 302 -5.26 -21.66 1.67
N GLN A 303 -5.05 -22.38 2.79
CA GLN A 303 -4.86 -21.77 4.10
C GLN A 303 -3.59 -20.90 4.15
N LEU A 304 -2.44 -21.41 3.65
CA LEU A 304 -1.22 -20.63 3.55
C LEU A 304 -1.38 -19.43 2.61
N SER A 305 -2.07 -19.57 1.48
CA SER A 305 -2.37 -18.45 0.59
C SER A 305 -3.18 -17.37 1.29
N ALA A 306 -4.22 -17.75 2.02
CA ALA A 306 -5.04 -16.80 2.78
C ALA A 306 -4.23 -16.09 3.88
N GLU A 307 -3.30 -16.79 4.52
CA GLU A 307 -2.40 -16.21 5.51
C GLU A 307 -1.44 -15.19 4.89
N ILE A 308 -0.84 -15.50 3.74
CA ILE A 308 0.02 -14.59 2.98
C ILE A 308 -0.76 -13.34 2.56
N GLU A 309 -1.97 -13.51 2.02
CA GLU A 309 -2.80 -12.37 1.60
C GLU A 309 -3.24 -11.49 2.78
N ARG A 310 -3.48 -12.07 3.94
CA ARG A 310 -3.77 -11.31 5.16
C ARG A 310 -2.57 -10.46 5.59
N LEU A 311 -1.35 -11.03 5.57
CA LEU A 311 -0.12 -10.29 5.87
C LEU A 311 0.11 -9.18 4.84
N ASN A 312 -0.07 -9.50 3.58
CA ASN A 312 0.07 -8.53 2.49
C ASN A 312 -0.93 -7.37 2.63
N SER A 313 -2.20 -7.63 2.85
CA SER A 313 -3.23 -6.63 3.06
C SER A 313 -2.95 -5.73 4.28
N ARG A 314 -2.40 -6.29 5.36
CA ARG A 314 -2.08 -5.55 6.59
C ARG A 314 -0.88 -4.62 6.43
N HIS A 315 0.15 -5.02 5.67
CA HIS A 315 1.46 -4.35 5.69
C HIS A 315 1.85 -3.68 4.37
N SER A 316 1.20 -3.99 3.23
CA SER A 316 1.58 -3.45 1.90
C SER A 316 1.53 -1.93 1.84
N TYR A 317 0.52 -1.31 2.45
CA TYR A 317 0.43 0.15 2.54
C TYR A 317 1.66 0.73 3.25
N ARG A 318 2.05 0.17 4.40
CA ARG A 318 3.19 0.67 5.19
C ARG A 318 4.51 0.56 4.43
N PHE A 319 4.76 -0.57 3.75
CA PHE A 319 5.98 -0.74 2.96
C PHE A 319 6.01 0.19 1.75
N SER A 320 4.90 0.32 1.05
CA SER A 320 4.76 1.24 -0.08
C SER A 320 4.99 2.71 0.35
N ALA A 321 4.40 3.14 1.46
CA ALA A 321 4.60 4.48 2.02
C ALA A 321 6.06 4.70 2.44
N SER A 322 6.69 3.74 3.13
CA SER A 322 8.10 3.82 3.53
C SER A 322 9.03 3.98 2.33
N ARG A 323 8.78 3.26 1.24
CA ARG A 323 9.54 3.38 -0.02
C ARG A 323 9.34 4.75 -0.67
N ALA A 324 8.12 5.26 -0.69
CA ALA A 324 7.82 6.59 -1.23
C ALA A 324 8.54 7.69 -0.45
N TYR A 325 8.51 7.65 0.90
CA TYR A 325 9.26 8.60 1.73
C TYR A 325 10.77 8.49 1.52
N PHE A 326 11.30 7.29 1.39
CA PHE A 326 12.74 7.12 1.12
C PHE A 326 13.15 7.70 -0.25
N ALA A 327 12.32 7.54 -1.27
CA ALA A 327 12.55 8.18 -2.57
C ALA A 327 12.53 9.72 -2.47
N LEU A 328 11.60 10.30 -1.69
CA LEU A 328 11.56 11.74 -1.44
C LEU A 328 12.80 12.22 -0.71
N ILE A 329 13.30 11.50 0.31
CA ILE A 329 14.55 11.84 1.00
C ILE A 329 15.71 11.92 0.01
N ARG A 330 15.86 10.95 -0.88
CA ARG A 330 16.94 10.94 -1.88
C ARG A 330 16.86 12.12 -2.82
N SER A 331 15.65 12.50 -3.26
CA SER A 331 15.43 13.70 -4.07
C SER A 331 15.86 14.96 -3.31
N ARG A 332 15.44 15.12 -2.04
CA ARG A 332 15.78 16.29 -1.23
C ARG A 332 17.27 16.39 -0.93
N LEU A 333 17.95 15.27 -0.66
CA LEU A 333 19.41 15.24 -0.49
C LEU A 333 20.15 15.71 -1.76
N THR A 334 19.71 15.23 -2.92
CA THR A 334 20.28 15.69 -4.21
C THR A 334 20.08 17.19 -4.40
N GLU A 335 18.91 17.73 -4.02
CA GLU A 335 18.61 19.16 -4.15
C GLU A 335 19.40 20.05 -3.17
N LEU A 336 19.82 19.51 -2.01
CA LEU A 336 20.67 20.23 -1.05
C LEU A 336 22.07 20.51 -1.59
N ARG A 337 22.58 19.67 -2.52
CA ARG A 337 23.92 19.76 -3.09
C ARG A 337 24.96 19.84 -1.97
N GLU A 338 25.00 18.81 -1.14
CA GLU A 338 25.96 18.73 -0.04
C GLU A 338 27.39 18.57 -0.54
N GLU A 339 28.30 19.30 0.10
CA GLU A 339 29.73 19.16 -0.04
C GLU A 339 30.32 18.76 1.33
N ARG A 340 31.31 17.88 1.32
CA ARG A 340 31.90 17.33 2.52
C ARG A 340 32.82 18.32 3.20
N VAL A 341 32.69 18.44 4.52
CA VAL A 341 33.66 19.12 5.37
C VAL A 341 34.67 18.07 5.89
N GLU A 342 35.95 18.36 5.85
CA GLU A 342 37.00 17.46 6.29
C GLU A 342 36.79 17.06 7.79
N GLY A 343 36.91 15.77 8.08
CA GLY A 343 36.67 15.22 9.41
C GLY A 343 35.20 14.91 9.75
N TYR A 344 34.23 15.32 8.95
CA TYR A 344 32.81 15.10 9.19
C TYR A 344 32.14 14.27 8.09
N GLN A 345 31.01 13.64 8.45
CA GLN A 345 30.10 12.99 7.49
C GLN A 345 29.10 14.03 6.99
N THR A 346 28.62 13.85 5.74
CA THR A 346 27.45 14.57 5.26
C THR A 346 26.16 13.93 5.78
N ILE A 347 25.03 14.65 5.69
CA ILE A 347 23.71 14.10 6.00
C ILE A 347 23.42 12.88 5.09
N GLN A 348 23.76 12.98 3.81
CA GLN A 348 23.60 11.88 2.86
C GLN A 348 24.40 10.65 3.27
N GLU A 349 25.71 10.79 3.58
CA GLU A 349 26.56 9.67 4.01
C GLU A 349 26.04 9.00 5.30
N PHE A 350 25.54 9.80 6.25
CA PHE A 350 24.95 9.28 7.48
C PHE A 350 23.69 8.45 7.20
N LEU A 351 22.78 8.97 6.37
CA LEU A 351 21.53 8.29 6.02
C LEU A 351 21.78 7.05 5.14
N ASP A 352 22.72 7.09 4.21
CA ASP A 352 23.06 5.94 3.37
C ASP A 352 23.62 4.79 4.21
N ARG A 353 24.32 5.07 5.30
CA ARG A 353 24.84 4.03 6.21
C ARG A 353 23.77 3.45 7.14
N ARG A 354 22.75 4.20 7.54
CA ARG A 354 21.81 3.82 8.60
C ARG A 354 20.39 3.61 8.12
N LEU A 355 19.88 4.47 7.25
CA LEU A 355 18.52 4.40 6.74
C LEU A 355 18.41 3.42 5.55
N ALA A 356 19.35 3.46 4.60
CA ALA A 356 19.28 2.61 3.42
C ALA A 356 19.28 1.10 3.73
N PRO A 357 20.05 0.57 4.72
CA PRO A 357 19.93 -0.84 5.13
C PRO A 357 18.56 -1.19 5.70
N ALA A 358 17.95 -0.28 6.48
CA ALA A 358 16.62 -0.48 7.02
C ALA A 358 15.56 -0.56 5.89
N MET A 359 15.67 0.31 4.87
CA MET A 359 14.78 0.28 3.72
C MET A 359 14.96 -0.99 2.88
N ARG A 360 16.19 -1.46 2.67
CA ARG A 360 16.44 -2.75 2.01
C ARG A 360 15.82 -3.93 2.77
N THR A 361 15.76 -3.87 4.09
CA THR A 361 15.05 -4.88 4.89
C THR A 361 13.56 -4.86 4.60
N CYS A 362 12.94 -3.68 4.53
CA CYS A 362 11.52 -3.55 4.18
C CYS A 362 11.23 -4.07 2.76
N GLU A 363 12.04 -3.70 1.78
CA GLU A 363 11.94 -4.16 0.39
C GLU A 363 12.08 -5.68 0.30
N SER A 364 13.07 -6.26 0.99
CA SER A 364 13.29 -7.72 1.01
C SER A 364 12.09 -8.47 1.59
N VAL A 365 11.46 -7.97 2.63
CA VAL A 365 10.25 -8.57 3.23
C VAL A 365 9.08 -8.49 2.27
N GLU A 366 8.85 -7.34 1.63
CA GLU A 366 7.81 -7.13 0.63
C GLU A 366 7.98 -8.06 -0.57
N ASP A 367 9.19 -8.16 -1.11
CA ASP A 367 9.51 -9.06 -2.23
C ASP A 367 9.31 -10.55 -1.86
N ARG A 368 9.67 -10.93 -0.63
CA ARG A 368 9.42 -12.28 -0.12
C ARG A 368 7.93 -12.58 -0.06
N MET A 369 7.09 -11.67 0.48
CA MET A 369 5.62 -11.85 0.50
C MET A 369 5.07 -12.03 -0.90
N ALA A 370 5.44 -11.17 -1.84
CA ALA A 370 5.01 -11.25 -3.23
C ALA A 370 5.47 -12.56 -3.91
N SER A 371 6.69 -13.00 -3.64
CA SER A 371 7.22 -14.27 -4.15
C SER A 371 6.45 -15.47 -3.61
N MET A 372 6.16 -15.50 -2.32
CA MET A 372 5.39 -16.56 -1.67
C MET A 372 3.96 -16.62 -2.19
N SER A 373 3.28 -15.48 -2.35
CA SER A 373 1.93 -15.41 -2.93
C SER A 373 1.91 -16.03 -4.34
N ARG A 374 2.87 -15.65 -5.19
CA ARG A 374 3.00 -16.26 -6.54
C ARG A 374 3.28 -17.77 -6.50
N ARG A 375 4.11 -18.24 -5.56
CA ARG A 375 4.43 -19.68 -5.43
C ARG A 375 3.23 -20.46 -4.95
N ALA A 376 2.52 -19.97 -3.93
CA ALA A 376 1.33 -20.59 -3.39
C ALA A 376 0.22 -20.69 -4.45
N THR A 377 -0.02 -19.61 -5.20
CA THR A 377 -1.01 -19.60 -6.29
C THR A 377 -0.66 -20.62 -7.37
N ARG A 378 0.62 -20.71 -7.79
CA ARG A 378 1.04 -21.71 -8.79
C ARG A 378 0.85 -23.13 -8.29
N ALA A 379 1.24 -23.42 -7.05
CA ALA A 379 1.10 -24.76 -6.46
C ALA A 379 -0.38 -25.16 -6.33
N ALA A 380 -1.24 -24.24 -5.87
CA ALA A 380 -2.67 -24.46 -5.77
C ALA A 380 -3.33 -24.71 -7.13
N ASN A 381 -2.96 -23.95 -8.16
CA ASN A 381 -3.48 -24.14 -9.52
C ASN A 381 -3.06 -25.49 -10.13
N LEU A 382 -1.81 -25.89 -9.94
CA LEU A 382 -1.33 -27.21 -10.41
C LEU A 382 -2.13 -28.34 -9.74
N LEU A 383 -2.33 -28.25 -8.44
CA LEU A 383 -3.05 -29.29 -7.69
C LEU A 383 -4.54 -29.30 -8.06
N ARG A 384 -5.16 -28.14 -8.23
CA ARG A 384 -6.55 -28.00 -8.68
C ARG A 384 -6.76 -28.64 -10.05
N THR A 385 -5.90 -28.31 -11.02
CA THR A 385 -5.97 -28.91 -12.37
C THR A 385 -5.88 -30.43 -12.31
N ARG A 386 -5.05 -30.96 -11.42
CA ARG A 386 -4.90 -32.44 -11.25
C ARG A 386 -6.16 -33.05 -10.62
N VAL A 387 -6.74 -32.41 -9.61
CA VAL A 387 -7.99 -32.88 -8.99
C VAL A 387 -9.13 -32.87 -10.01
N ASP A 388 -9.26 -31.79 -10.79
CA ASP A 388 -10.27 -31.64 -11.83
C ASP A 388 -10.12 -32.73 -12.90
N PHE A 389 -8.90 -33.01 -13.37
CA PHE A 389 -8.62 -34.07 -14.34
C PHE A 389 -8.99 -35.46 -13.81
N LYS A 390 -8.70 -35.74 -12.53
CA LYS A 390 -9.09 -36.99 -11.91
C LYS A 390 -10.60 -37.17 -11.81
N LEU A 391 -11.31 -36.11 -11.40
CA LEU A 391 -12.78 -36.12 -11.34
C LEU A 391 -13.39 -36.37 -12.72
N GLU A 392 -12.86 -35.72 -13.75
CA GLU A 392 -13.33 -35.93 -15.12
C GLU A 392 -13.11 -37.35 -15.58
N ARG A 393 -11.92 -37.94 -15.33
CA ARG A 393 -11.61 -39.36 -15.65
C ARG A 393 -12.51 -40.32 -14.88
N GLN A 394 -12.82 -40.04 -13.61
CA GLN A 394 -13.75 -40.82 -12.81
C GLN A 394 -15.17 -40.75 -13.39
N ASN A 395 -15.63 -39.58 -13.78
CA ASN A 395 -16.92 -39.37 -14.43
C ASN A 395 -17.02 -40.13 -15.76
N GLN A 396 -15.97 -40.09 -16.60
CA GLN A 396 -15.88 -40.87 -17.83
C GLN A 396 -15.95 -42.37 -17.55
N GLY A 397 -15.28 -42.86 -16.51
CA GLY A 397 -15.33 -44.22 -16.05
C GLY A 397 -16.73 -44.64 -15.62
N LEU A 398 -17.43 -43.82 -14.88
CA LEU A 398 -18.82 -44.03 -14.46
C LEU A 398 -19.76 -44.07 -15.68
N LEU A 399 -19.65 -43.12 -16.62
CA LEU A 399 -20.45 -43.06 -17.84
C LEU A 399 -20.23 -44.32 -18.70
N SER A 400 -18.96 -44.75 -18.86
CA SER A 400 -18.67 -45.97 -19.61
C SER A 400 -19.24 -47.24 -18.95
N SER A 401 -19.26 -47.30 -17.61
CA SER A 401 -19.88 -48.37 -16.87
C SER A 401 -21.41 -48.39 -17.00
N MET A 402 -22.04 -47.22 -17.01
CA MET A 402 -23.48 -47.03 -17.24
C MET A 402 -23.85 -47.46 -18.68
N ASP A 403 -23.08 -47.03 -19.68
CA ASP A 403 -23.28 -47.44 -21.07
C ASP A 403 -23.14 -48.99 -21.24
N ARG A 404 -22.18 -49.61 -20.59
CA ARG A 404 -22.02 -51.05 -20.57
C ARG A 404 -23.22 -51.77 -19.91
N ARG A 405 -23.72 -51.25 -18.80
CA ARG A 405 -24.93 -51.77 -18.14
C ARG A 405 -26.16 -51.62 -19.03
N ALA A 406 -26.34 -50.44 -19.66
CA ALA A 406 -27.44 -50.19 -20.57
C ALA A 406 -27.41 -51.14 -21.78
N LYS A 407 -26.23 -51.37 -22.41
CA LYS A 407 -26.06 -52.34 -23.49
C LYS A 407 -26.36 -53.78 -23.03
N MET A 408 -25.96 -54.15 -21.83
CA MET A 408 -26.27 -55.47 -21.27
C MET A 408 -27.78 -55.62 -21.04
N GLN A 409 -28.42 -54.59 -20.51
CA GLN A 409 -29.88 -54.57 -20.28
C GLN A 409 -30.66 -54.67 -21.59
N LEU A 410 -30.21 -53.96 -22.64
CA LEU A 410 -30.80 -54.02 -23.97
C LEU A 410 -30.66 -55.41 -24.61
N ARG A 411 -29.49 -56.07 -24.46
CA ARG A 411 -29.28 -57.45 -24.90
C ARG A 411 -30.17 -58.44 -24.17
N LEU A 412 -30.33 -58.28 -22.87
CA LEU A 412 -31.23 -59.10 -22.04
C LEU A 412 -32.66 -58.97 -22.49
N GLN A 413 -33.13 -57.72 -22.76
CA GLN A 413 -34.45 -57.43 -23.28
C GLN A 413 -34.66 -58.08 -24.66
N GLN A 414 -33.74 -57.94 -25.60
CA GLN A 414 -33.78 -58.58 -26.92
C GLN A 414 -33.83 -60.10 -26.82
N THR A 415 -33.08 -60.69 -25.85
CA THR A 415 -33.12 -62.15 -25.63
C THR A 415 -34.48 -62.56 -25.10
N VAL A 416 -35.07 -61.85 -24.19
CA VAL A 416 -36.42 -62.11 -23.63
C VAL A 416 -37.51 -61.93 -24.70
N GLU A 417 -37.39 -60.90 -25.51
CA GLU A 417 -38.30 -60.66 -26.64
C GLU A 417 -38.20 -61.80 -27.68
N GLY A 418 -36.98 -62.23 -28.04
CA GLY A 418 -36.77 -63.34 -28.91
C GLY A 418 -37.39 -64.65 -28.37
N LEU A 419 -37.19 -64.92 -27.08
CA LEU A 419 -37.78 -66.13 -26.43
C LEU A 419 -39.34 -66.04 -26.42
N SER A 420 -39.88 -64.81 -26.15
CA SER A 420 -41.33 -64.60 -26.19
C SER A 420 -41.94 -64.80 -27.55
N VAL A 421 -41.25 -64.37 -28.61
CA VAL A 421 -41.67 -64.58 -30.00
C VAL A 421 -41.66 -66.10 -30.32
N ALA A 422 -40.61 -66.85 -29.96
CA ALA A 422 -40.57 -68.29 -30.11
C ALA A 422 -41.69 -69.03 -29.36
N ALA A 423 -41.95 -68.63 -28.10
CA ALA A 423 -43.05 -69.17 -27.31
C ALA A 423 -44.41 -68.90 -27.94
N ILE A 424 -44.69 -67.64 -28.33
CA ILE A 424 -45.95 -67.28 -29.02
C ILE A 424 -46.12 -68.03 -30.31
N THR A 425 -45.07 -68.18 -31.11
CA THR A 425 -45.09 -68.90 -32.38
C THR A 425 -45.40 -70.38 -32.10
N TYR A 426 -44.79 -70.99 -31.11
CA TYR A 426 -45.04 -72.37 -30.73
C TYR A 426 -46.53 -72.57 -30.31
N TYR A 427 -47.05 -71.70 -29.49
CA TYR A 427 -48.47 -71.79 -29.13
C TYR A 427 -49.42 -71.51 -30.29
N ALA A 428 -49.11 -70.55 -31.15
CA ALA A 428 -49.89 -70.24 -32.32
C ALA A 428 -49.92 -71.51 -33.28
N VAL A 429 -48.78 -72.11 -33.57
CA VAL A 429 -48.71 -73.34 -34.40
C VAL A 429 -49.47 -74.51 -33.76
N GLY A 430 -49.36 -74.63 -32.39
CA GLY A 430 -50.12 -75.61 -31.68
C GLY A 430 -51.64 -75.39 -31.79
N LEU A 431 -52.07 -74.16 -31.67
CA LEU A 431 -53.49 -73.79 -31.75
C LEU A 431 -54.06 -74.02 -33.18
N VAL A 432 -53.29 -73.66 -34.20
CA VAL A 432 -53.61 -73.98 -35.62
C VAL A 432 -53.72 -75.50 -35.80
N GLY A 433 -52.76 -76.28 -35.25
CA GLY A 433 -52.76 -77.78 -35.31
C GLY A 433 -54.03 -78.38 -34.60
N TYR A 434 -54.39 -77.82 -33.45
CA TYR A 434 -55.66 -78.21 -32.77
C TYR A 434 -56.88 -77.80 -33.55
N ALA A 435 -56.93 -76.61 -34.13
CA ALA A 435 -58.04 -76.22 -35.00
C ALA A 435 -58.17 -77.04 -36.25
N ALA A 436 -57.05 -77.37 -36.90
CA ALA A 436 -57.03 -78.27 -38.05
C ALA A 436 -57.54 -79.67 -37.72
N LYS A 437 -57.13 -80.20 -36.57
CA LYS A 437 -57.59 -81.52 -36.09
C LYS A 437 -59.12 -81.53 -35.78
N ALA A 438 -59.60 -80.52 -35.13
CA ALA A 438 -61.05 -80.36 -34.88
C ALA A 438 -61.86 -80.27 -36.21
N LEU A 439 -61.35 -79.50 -37.18
CA LEU A 439 -62.03 -79.37 -38.51
C LEU A 439 -62.00 -80.71 -39.26
N SER A 440 -60.94 -81.51 -39.14
CA SER A 440 -60.89 -82.89 -39.77
C SER A 440 -61.89 -83.83 -39.11
N GLU A 441 -62.18 -83.74 -37.80
CA GLU A 441 -63.22 -84.50 -37.11
C GLU A 441 -64.65 -84.13 -37.55
N PHE A 442 -64.89 -82.88 -38.05
CA PHE A 442 -66.13 -82.42 -38.63
C PHE A 442 -66.29 -82.72 -40.16
N GLY A 443 -65.36 -83.48 -40.72
CA GLY A 443 -65.48 -83.96 -42.12
C GLY A 443 -65.18 -82.92 -43.21
N LEU A 444 -64.51 -81.83 -42.85
CA LEU A 444 -64.00 -80.86 -43.80
C LEU A 444 -62.60 -81.22 -44.26
N PRO A 445 -62.26 -81.30 -45.57
CA PRO A 445 -60.95 -81.69 -46.02
C PRO A 445 -59.94 -80.55 -45.77
N VAL A 446 -59.12 -80.67 -44.72
CA VAL A 446 -57.96 -79.79 -44.45
C VAL A 446 -56.70 -80.47 -45.03
N TYR A 447 -56.23 -79.92 -46.16
CA TYR A 447 -54.93 -80.33 -46.70
C TYR A 447 -53.78 -79.68 -45.87
N PRO A 448 -52.73 -80.39 -45.47
CA PRO A 448 -51.65 -79.81 -44.66
C PRO A 448 -50.79 -78.80 -45.39
#